data_125a57448c5287a6d111faa7a2072a78
#
_entry.id   125a57448c5287a6d111faa7a2072a78
#
_cell.length_a   1.000
_cell.length_b   1.000
_cell.length_c   1.000
_cell.angle_alpha   90.00
_cell.angle_beta   90.00
_cell.angle_gamma   90.00
#
_symmetry.space_group_name_H-M   'P 1'
#
loop_
_entity.id
_entity.type
_entity.pdbx_description
1 polymer ?
#
loop_
_entity_poly.entity_id
_entity_poly.type
_entity_poly.pdbx_seq_one_letter_code
_entity_poly.pdbx_strand_id
1 'polypeptide(L)'
;MSQLLQPSVSLKTNPRLSQWLRFEANGSVTVFTGKAELGQGILHALKLMAAHELDLPFDSVHIEAANTQNSPDEGMTSGSLSVQDSGLAIRQACAHAAQLFKKYACSSYAELHSHVDVKLTVDFTVSTKSTALTMTEGRDDIEALVQGQPIFLHDLGINV
;
A
#
# COMPACT_ATOMS: atom_id res chain seq x y z
N MET A 1 16.54 -9.70 -22.46
CA MET A 1 15.20 -9.27 -22.95
C MET A 1 14.55 -8.51 -21.80
N SER A 2 14.39 -7.19 -21.91
CA SER A 2 13.67 -6.39 -20.92
C SER A 2 12.20 -6.84 -20.96
N GLN A 3 11.70 -7.50 -19.91
CA GLN A 3 10.27 -7.67 -19.75
C GLN A 3 9.66 -6.26 -19.71
N LEU A 4 8.84 -5.93 -20.69
CA LEU A 4 8.05 -4.71 -20.67
C LEU A 4 7.24 -4.73 -19.37
N LEU A 5 7.55 -3.79 -18.48
CA LEU A 5 6.79 -3.61 -17.24
C LEU A 5 5.32 -3.34 -17.63
N GLN A 6 4.45 -4.23 -17.21
CA GLN A 6 3.01 -4.07 -17.41
C GLN A 6 2.39 -3.54 -16.11
N PRO A 7 1.43 -2.61 -16.19
CA PRO A 7 0.69 -2.23 -15.01
C PRO A 7 -0.15 -3.40 -14.51
N SER A 8 -0.32 -3.51 -13.19
CA SER A 8 -1.28 -4.46 -12.61
C SER A 8 -2.70 -4.16 -13.11
N VAL A 9 -3.60 -5.12 -12.97
CA VAL A 9 -5.01 -4.91 -13.37
C VAL A 9 -5.64 -3.82 -12.50
N SER A 10 -5.39 -3.87 -11.19
CA SER A 10 -5.86 -2.86 -10.23
C SER A 10 -5.34 -1.46 -10.58
N LEU A 11 -4.08 -1.33 -10.99
CA LEU A 11 -3.51 -0.02 -11.38
C LEU A 11 -4.11 0.52 -12.68
N LYS A 12 -4.47 -0.34 -13.64
CA LYS A 12 -5.18 0.08 -14.87
C LYS A 12 -6.55 0.68 -14.55
N THR A 13 -7.26 0.08 -13.61
CA THR A 13 -8.59 0.54 -13.18
C THR A 13 -8.49 1.80 -12.33
N ASN A 14 -7.46 1.92 -11.53
CA ASN A 14 -7.22 3.03 -10.60
C ASN A 14 -5.89 3.73 -10.92
N PRO A 15 -5.79 4.49 -12.02
CA PRO A 15 -4.50 4.96 -12.53
C PRO A 15 -3.86 6.11 -11.75
N ARG A 16 -4.61 6.82 -10.89
CA ARG A 16 -4.11 8.01 -10.20
C ARG A 16 -3.32 7.66 -8.96
N LEU A 17 -2.19 8.35 -8.76
CA LEU A 17 -1.33 8.15 -7.58
C LEU A 17 -2.09 8.41 -6.27
N SER A 18 -2.96 9.42 -6.25
CA SER A 18 -3.79 9.76 -5.08
C SER A 18 -4.82 8.69 -4.69
N GLN A 19 -5.11 7.71 -5.55
CA GLN A 19 -5.96 6.57 -5.20
C GLN A 19 -5.20 5.53 -4.35
N TRP A 20 -3.87 5.57 -4.36
CA TRP A 20 -3.01 4.61 -3.69
C TRP A 20 -2.26 5.19 -2.52
N LEU A 21 -1.86 6.48 -2.62
CA LEU A 21 -0.96 7.12 -1.65
C LEU A 21 -1.47 8.49 -1.21
N ARG A 22 -1.34 8.77 0.08
CA ARG A 22 -1.47 10.11 0.67
C ARG A 22 -0.22 10.42 1.48
N PHE A 23 0.36 11.58 1.23
CA PHE A 23 1.54 12.07 1.93
C PHE A 23 1.11 12.94 3.09
N GLU A 24 1.48 12.55 4.31
CA GLU A 24 1.06 13.22 5.54
C GLU A 24 2.02 14.34 5.92
N ALA A 25 1.52 15.35 6.64
CA ALA A 25 2.32 16.51 7.04
C ALA A 25 3.51 16.17 7.96
N ASN A 26 3.45 15.05 8.66
CA ASN A 26 4.54 14.54 9.51
C ASN A 26 5.59 13.71 8.74
N GLY A 27 5.42 13.57 7.41
CA GLY A 27 6.31 12.78 6.55
C GLY A 27 5.97 11.30 6.45
N SER A 28 4.98 10.81 7.18
CA SER A 28 4.46 9.45 6.98
C SER A 28 3.65 9.35 5.68
N VAL A 29 3.44 8.11 5.22
CA VAL A 29 2.66 7.85 4.00
C VAL A 29 1.52 6.90 4.34
N THR A 30 0.30 7.30 3.98
CA THR A 30 -0.87 6.41 4.03
C THR A 30 -1.04 5.74 2.68
N VAL A 31 -1.12 4.41 2.71
CA VAL A 31 -1.36 3.54 1.56
C VAL A 31 -2.80 3.06 1.59
N PHE A 32 -3.52 3.21 0.49
CA PHE A 32 -4.89 2.74 0.34
C PHE A 32 -4.92 1.42 -0.42
N THR A 33 -5.76 0.50 0.02
CA THR A 33 -6.04 -0.75 -0.71
C THR A 33 -7.52 -1.08 -0.66
N GLY A 34 -8.03 -1.65 -1.74
CA GLY A 34 -9.38 -2.21 -1.80
C GLY A 34 -9.46 -3.64 -1.22
N LYS A 35 -8.40 -4.12 -0.55
CA LYS A 35 -8.38 -5.47 0.02
C LYS A 35 -8.76 -5.45 1.50
N ALA A 36 -9.50 -6.48 1.91
CA ALA A 36 -9.93 -6.69 3.28
C ALA A 36 -8.99 -7.66 4.01
N GLU A 37 -8.73 -7.38 5.29
CA GLU A 37 -8.07 -8.32 6.19
C GLU A 37 -9.08 -9.37 6.66
N LEU A 38 -8.79 -10.62 6.37
CA LEU A 38 -9.62 -11.78 6.74
C LEU A 38 -8.85 -12.75 7.67
N GLY A 39 -7.76 -12.28 8.28
CA GLY A 39 -6.85 -13.06 9.09
C GLY A 39 -5.61 -13.58 8.33
N GLN A 40 -5.53 -13.34 7.02
CA GLN A 40 -4.41 -13.80 6.18
C GLN A 40 -3.17 -12.91 6.25
N GLY A 41 -3.22 -11.76 6.93
CA GLY A 41 -2.10 -10.83 7.07
C GLY A 41 -1.78 -10.01 5.84
N ILE A 42 -2.77 -9.79 4.97
CA ILE A 42 -2.55 -9.05 3.71
C ILE A 42 -2.18 -7.60 3.96
N LEU A 43 -2.80 -6.93 4.93
CA LEU A 43 -2.50 -5.53 5.20
C LEU A 43 -1.05 -5.35 5.66
N HIS A 44 -0.56 -6.24 6.52
CA HIS A 44 0.83 -6.24 6.94
C HIS A 44 1.78 -6.44 5.74
N ALA A 45 1.49 -7.40 4.87
CA ALA A 45 2.31 -7.67 3.69
C ALA A 45 2.35 -6.46 2.73
N LEU A 46 1.22 -5.80 2.48
CA LEU A 46 1.15 -4.62 1.62
C LEU A 46 1.87 -3.41 2.24
N LYS A 47 1.75 -3.22 3.55
CA LYS A 47 2.49 -2.19 4.30
C LYS A 47 4.00 -2.39 4.17
N LEU A 48 4.47 -3.62 4.34
CA LEU A 48 5.88 -3.98 4.20
C LEU A 48 6.41 -3.70 2.78
N MET A 49 5.64 -4.05 1.75
CA MET A 49 5.99 -3.77 0.36
C MET A 49 6.12 -2.26 0.11
N ALA A 50 5.19 -1.47 0.62
CA ALA A 50 5.19 -0.03 0.48
C ALA A 50 6.38 0.62 1.21
N ALA A 51 6.64 0.24 2.46
CA ALA A 51 7.77 0.72 3.25
C ALA A 51 9.11 0.46 2.53
N HIS A 52 9.25 -0.75 1.98
CA HIS A 52 10.43 -1.13 1.21
C HIS A 52 10.61 -0.25 -0.05
N GLU A 53 9.57 -0.05 -0.85
CA GLU A 53 9.69 0.75 -2.09
C GLU A 53 9.97 2.24 -1.78
N LEU A 54 9.38 2.77 -0.70
CA LEU A 54 9.51 4.18 -0.32
C LEU A 54 10.81 4.49 0.45
N ASP A 55 11.59 3.49 0.86
CA ASP A 55 12.74 3.65 1.77
C ASP A 55 12.32 4.29 3.12
N LEU A 56 11.13 3.93 3.62
CA LEU A 56 10.62 4.40 4.90
C LEU A 56 10.69 3.30 5.97
N PRO A 57 10.88 3.69 7.25
CA PRO A 57 10.63 2.77 8.36
C PRO A 57 9.20 2.24 8.31
N PHE A 58 9.01 0.98 8.72
CA PHE A 58 7.70 0.33 8.71
C PHE A 58 6.62 1.15 9.43
N ASP A 59 6.95 1.73 10.60
CA ASP A 59 6.04 2.56 11.40
C ASP A 59 5.67 3.89 10.75
N SER A 60 6.44 4.34 9.76
CA SER A 60 6.15 5.56 9.00
C SER A 60 5.17 5.34 7.84
N VAL A 61 4.76 4.08 7.61
CA VAL A 61 3.77 3.73 6.61
C VAL A 61 2.49 3.28 7.31
N HIS A 62 1.37 3.89 6.97
CA HIS A 62 0.05 3.47 7.42
C HIS A 62 -0.68 2.78 6.28
N ILE A 63 -1.47 1.75 6.57
CA ILE A 63 -2.31 1.10 5.58
C ILE A 63 -3.77 1.25 5.95
N GLU A 64 -4.56 1.70 4.98
CA GLU A 64 -6.00 1.84 5.10
C GLU A 64 -6.68 0.75 4.26
N ALA A 65 -7.40 -0.15 4.95
CA ALA A 65 -8.12 -1.25 4.34
C ALA A 65 -9.31 -0.75 3.51
N ALA A 66 -9.94 -1.68 2.79
CA ALA A 66 -11.10 -1.40 1.95
C ALA A 66 -12.18 -0.59 2.67
N ASN A 67 -12.47 0.58 2.12
CA ASN A 67 -13.62 1.40 2.49
C ASN A 67 -14.20 2.07 1.22
N THR A 68 -15.47 2.44 1.29
CA THR A 68 -16.18 2.99 0.12
C THR A 68 -15.84 4.44 -0.22
N GLN A 69 -15.07 5.14 0.61
CA GLN A 69 -14.76 6.55 0.43
C GLN A 69 -13.40 6.77 -0.24
N ASN A 70 -12.37 6.04 0.20
CA ASN A 70 -10.98 6.34 -0.15
C ASN A 70 -10.28 5.21 -0.90
N SER A 71 -10.76 3.96 -0.78
CA SER A 71 -10.06 2.83 -1.37
C SER A 71 -10.18 2.77 -2.89
N PRO A 72 -9.11 2.33 -3.60
CA PRO A 72 -9.23 1.98 -5.01
C PRO A 72 -10.23 0.82 -5.19
N ASP A 73 -10.95 0.83 -6.30
CA ASP A 73 -11.80 -0.30 -6.67
C ASP A 73 -10.93 -1.45 -7.20
N GLU A 74 -10.68 -2.41 -6.34
CA GLU A 74 -9.89 -3.62 -6.63
C GLU A 74 -10.75 -4.89 -6.67
N GLY A 75 -12.07 -4.73 -6.67
CA GLY A 75 -12.99 -5.87 -6.59
C GLY A 75 -12.87 -6.64 -5.28
N MET A 76 -13.38 -7.87 -5.29
CA MET A 76 -13.41 -8.74 -4.10
C MET A 76 -12.01 -9.19 -3.67
N THR A 77 -11.83 -9.38 -2.35
CA THR A 77 -10.65 -10.02 -1.78
C THR A 77 -10.77 -11.54 -1.96
N SER A 78 -10.32 -12.04 -3.11
CA SER A 78 -10.45 -13.46 -3.48
C SER A 78 -9.35 -13.88 -4.46
N GLY A 79 -9.27 -15.17 -4.75
CA GLY A 79 -8.47 -15.74 -5.85
C GLY A 79 -6.94 -15.59 -5.69
N SER A 80 -6.44 -15.33 -4.49
CA SER A 80 -5.01 -15.14 -4.21
C SER A 80 -4.37 -13.97 -4.99
N LEU A 81 -5.16 -13.03 -5.48
CA LEU A 81 -4.70 -11.89 -6.28
C LEU A 81 -4.16 -10.73 -5.44
N SER A 82 -4.38 -10.75 -4.13
CA SER A 82 -4.05 -9.60 -3.28
C SER A 82 -2.56 -9.24 -3.28
N VAL A 83 -1.66 -10.23 -3.33
CA VAL A 83 -0.21 -9.97 -3.47
C VAL A 83 0.18 -9.74 -4.92
N GLN A 84 -0.34 -10.56 -5.85
CA GLN A 84 0.07 -10.52 -7.24
C GLN A 84 -0.38 -9.25 -7.97
N ASP A 85 -1.59 -8.78 -7.71
CA ASP A 85 -2.17 -7.62 -8.39
C ASP A 85 -2.12 -6.37 -7.52
N SER A 86 -2.75 -6.38 -6.32
CA SER A 86 -2.74 -5.22 -5.41
C SER A 86 -1.33 -4.91 -4.90
N GLY A 87 -0.56 -5.94 -4.53
CA GLY A 87 0.83 -5.76 -4.13
C GLY A 87 1.68 -5.15 -5.24
N LEU A 88 1.50 -5.60 -6.50
CA LEU A 88 2.19 -4.99 -7.64
C LEU A 88 1.75 -3.55 -7.87
N ALA A 89 0.43 -3.25 -7.79
CA ALA A 89 -0.09 -1.88 -7.93
C ALA A 89 0.53 -0.92 -6.91
N ILE A 90 0.53 -1.33 -5.64
CA ILE A 90 1.12 -0.54 -4.54
C ILE A 90 2.62 -0.34 -4.78
N ARG A 91 3.35 -1.39 -5.15
CA ARG A 91 4.78 -1.28 -5.44
C ARG A 91 5.05 -0.31 -6.60
N GLN A 92 4.28 -0.37 -7.69
CA GLN A 92 4.41 0.54 -8.82
C GLN A 92 4.09 1.99 -8.42
N ALA A 93 3.04 2.21 -7.63
CA ALA A 93 2.68 3.53 -7.10
C ALA A 93 3.79 4.09 -6.19
N CYS A 94 4.31 3.28 -5.27
CA CYS A 94 5.39 3.67 -4.36
C CYS A 94 6.72 3.92 -5.10
N ALA A 95 7.07 3.10 -6.10
CA ALA A 95 8.26 3.32 -6.92
C ALA A 95 8.18 4.65 -7.67
N HIS A 96 7.02 4.99 -8.25
CA HIS A 96 6.81 6.29 -8.87
C HIS A 96 6.92 7.44 -7.86
N ALA A 97 6.31 7.31 -6.67
CA ALA A 97 6.44 8.31 -5.61
C ALA A 97 7.90 8.51 -5.18
N ALA A 98 8.68 7.43 -5.01
CA ALA A 98 10.09 7.49 -4.70
C ALA A 98 10.92 8.15 -5.81
N GLN A 99 10.55 7.95 -7.08
CA GLN A 99 11.17 8.65 -8.20
C GLN A 99 10.88 10.15 -8.15
N LEU A 100 9.63 10.55 -7.88
CA LEU A 100 9.24 11.96 -7.74
C LEU A 100 9.95 12.61 -6.55
N PHE A 101 10.06 11.91 -5.42
CA PHE A 101 10.80 12.36 -4.25
C PHE A 101 12.25 12.74 -4.61
N LYS A 102 12.94 11.89 -5.37
CA LYS A 102 14.29 12.17 -5.88
C LYS A 102 14.32 13.30 -6.89
N LYS A 103 13.34 13.33 -7.81
CA LYS A 103 13.24 14.35 -8.87
C LYS A 103 13.07 15.76 -8.31
N TYR A 104 12.30 15.91 -7.26
CA TYR A 104 12.05 17.21 -6.61
C TYR A 104 13.03 17.51 -5.47
N ALA A 105 13.99 16.61 -5.21
CA ALA A 105 14.96 16.72 -4.13
C ALA A 105 14.32 16.99 -2.76
N CYS A 106 13.17 16.35 -2.51
CA CYS A 106 12.46 16.49 -1.25
C CYS A 106 13.29 15.95 -0.07
N SER A 107 13.19 16.61 1.07
CA SER A 107 13.79 16.15 2.35
C SER A 107 12.85 15.23 3.12
N SER A 108 11.54 15.30 2.83
CA SER A 108 10.49 14.49 3.46
C SER A 108 9.36 14.24 2.46
N TYR A 109 8.63 13.14 2.61
CA TYR A 109 7.43 12.87 1.82
C TYR A 109 6.31 13.90 2.08
N ALA A 110 6.33 14.63 3.20
CA ALA A 110 5.43 15.76 3.43
C ALA A 110 5.56 16.83 2.33
N GLU A 111 6.78 17.12 1.88
CA GLU A 111 7.03 18.11 0.82
C GLU A 111 6.46 17.67 -0.53
N LEU A 112 6.43 16.36 -0.78
CA LEU A 112 5.92 15.82 -2.03
C LEU A 112 4.43 16.14 -2.24
N HIS A 113 3.67 16.32 -1.16
CA HIS A 113 2.27 16.73 -1.24
C HIS A 113 2.05 18.01 -2.08
N SER A 114 2.96 18.98 -1.99
CA SER A 114 2.87 20.24 -2.75
C SER A 114 3.27 20.11 -4.22
N HIS A 115 3.97 19.05 -4.59
CA HIS A 115 4.48 18.81 -5.93
C HIS A 115 3.62 17.84 -6.76
N VAL A 116 2.68 17.14 -6.12
CA VAL A 116 1.89 16.09 -6.76
C VAL A 116 0.46 16.57 -6.97
N ASP A 117 0.03 16.63 -8.24
CA ASP A 117 -1.37 16.89 -8.59
C ASP A 117 -2.23 15.66 -8.25
N VAL A 118 -3.44 15.89 -7.73
CA VAL A 118 -4.43 14.83 -7.46
C VAL A 118 -4.75 13.99 -8.70
N LYS A 119 -4.61 14.56 -9.89
CA LYS A 119 -4.84 13.89 -11.19
C LYS A 119 -3.62 13.14 -11.72
N LEU A 120 -2.48 13.23 -11.04
CA LEU A 120 -1.26 12.56 -11.50
C LEU A 120 -1.49 11.06 -11.61
N THR A 121 -1.23 10.49 -12.79
CA THR A 121 -1.29 9.05 -13.02
C THR A 121 0.04 8.39 -12.65
N VAL A 122 -0.03 7.17 -12.19
CA VAL A 122 1.16 6.37 -11.86
C VAL A 122 1.92 6.02 -13.14
N ASP A 123 3.21 6.34 -13.16
CA ASP A 123 4.12 5.84 -14.19
C ASP A 123 4.60 4.44 -13.81
N PHE A 124 3.96 3.43 -14.35
CA PHE A 124 4.30 2.02 -14.11
C PHE A 124 5.57 1.56 -14.81
N THR A 125 6.17 2.42 -15.65
CA THR A 125 7.47 2.12 -16.29
C THR A 125 8.64 2.31 -15.33
N VAL A 126 8.40 2.98 -14.19
CA VAL A 126 9.36 3.07 -13.11
C VAL A 126 9.59 1.69 -12.50
N SER A 127 10.85 1.26 -12.50
CA SER A 127 11.21 -0.06 -11.98
C SER A 127 10.98 -0.13 -10.46
N THR A 128 10.26 -1.15 -10.02
CA THR A 128 10.18 -1.52 -8.61
C THR A 128 11.50 -2.16 -8.16
N LYS A 129 11.78 -2.12 -6.87
CA LYS A 129 12.99 -2.72 -6.31
C LYS A 129 12.99 -4.24 -6.52
N SER A 130 14.13 -4.78 -6.97
CA SER A 130 14.29 -6.22 -7.19
C SER A 130 14.74 -6.99 -5.94
N THR A 131 15.11 -6.27 -4.88
CA THR A 131 15.58 -6.86 -3.63
C THR A 131 14.47 -7.67 -2.96
N ALA A 132 14.79 -8.87 -2.51
CA ALA A 132 13.87 -9.66 -1.72
C ALA A 132 13.47 -8.90 -0.45
N LEU A 133 12.18 -8.89 -0.13
CA LEU A 133 11.69 -8.36 1.12
C LEU A 133 12.23 -9.25 2.25
N THR A 134 13.14 -8.74 3.05
CA THR A 134 13.55 -9.38 4.29
C THR A 134 12.49 -9.07 5.33
N MET A 135 11.71 -10.07 5.73
CA MET A 135 10.72 -9.95 6.80
C MET A 135 11.47 -9.83 8.14
N THR A 136 11.82 -8.62 8.53
CA THR A 136 12.38 -8.34 9.86
C THR A 136 11.31 -7.93 10.85
N GLU A 137 10.17 -7.46 10.33
CA GLU A 137 9.05 -7.00 11.13
C GLU A 137 8.02 -8.11 11.29
N GLY A 138 7.71 -8.48 12.53
CA GLY A 138 6.61 -9.38 12.85
C GLY A 138 5.25 -8.76 12.52
N ARG A 139 4.22 -9.58 12.34
CA ARG A 139 2.86 -9.07 12.18
C ARG A 139 2.40 -8.39 13.48
N ASP A 140 1.88 -7.18 13.36
CA ASP A 140 1.45 -6.34 14.49
C ASP A 140 0.26 -6.94 15.26
N ASP A 141 -0.55 -7.77 14.60
CA ASP A 141 -1.76 -8.37 15.15
C ASP A 141 -1.56 -9.76 15.77
N ILE A 142 -0.38 -10.38 15.63
CA ILE A 142 -0.15 -11.76 16.09
C ILE A 142 -0.34 -11.89 17.60
N GLU A 143 0.17 -10.95 18.38
CA GLU A 143 0.06 -11.03 19.84
C GLU A 143 -1.40 -11.00 20.29
N ALA A 144 -2.19 -10.09 19.73
CA ALA A 144 -3.62 -9.97 20.00
C ALA A 144 -4.39 -11.24 19.56
N LEU A 145 -4.06 -11.78 18.38
CA LEU A 145 -4.65 -13.03 17.87
C LEU A 145 -4.34 -14.23 18.78
N VAL A 146 -3.08 -14.39 19.20
CA VAL A 146 -2.65 -15.50 20.08
C VAL A 146 -3.30 -15.40 21.47
N GLN A 147 -3.54 -14.18 21.94
CA GLN A 147 -4.23 -13.94 23.23
C GLN A 147 -5.75 -14.05 23.11
N GLY A 148 -6.31 -14.31 21.92
CA GLY A 148 -7.76 -14.43 21.71
C GLY A 148 -8.51 -13.11 21.86
N GLN A 149 -7.83 -11.98 21.60
CA GLN A 149 -8.49 -10.68 21.66
C GLN A 149 -9.47 -10.53 20.48
N PRO A 150 -10.65 -9.89 20.69
CA PRO A 150 -11.62 -9.67 19.63
C PRO A 150 -11.07 -8.64 18.62
N ILE A 151 -10.69 -9.10 17.43
CA ILE A 151 -10.11 -8.26 16.39
C ILE A 151 -11.04 -8.16 15.18
N PHE A 152 -11.81 -9.20 14.91
CA PHE A 152 -12.70 -9.26 13.76
C PHE A 152 -14.14 -8.90 14.13
N LEU A 153 -14.90 -8.46 13.14
CA LEU A 153 -16.28 -8.04 13.33
C LEU A 153 -17.16 -9.08 14.04
N HIS A 154 -16.95 -10.37 13.74
CA HIS A 154 -17.72 -11.45 14.35
C HIS A 154 -17.29 -11.78 15.80
N ASP A 155 -16.12 -11.27 16.24
CA ASP A 155 -15.70 -11.38 17.65
C ASP A 155 -16.37 -10.34 18.54
N LEU A 156 -16.94 -9.29 17.93
CA LEU A 156 -17.66 -8.25 18.63
C LEU A 156 -19.04 -8.81 19.01
N GLY A 157 -19.28 -9.00 20.30
CA GLY A 157 -20.59 -9.40 20.82
C GLY A 157 -21.63 -8.30 20.56
N ILE A 158 -22.15 -8.23 19.35
CA ILE A 158 -23.27 -7.33 19.02
C ILE A 158 -24.52 -7.98 19.58
N ASN A 159 -24.98 -7.48 20.71
CA ASN A 159 -26.33 -7.79 21.20
C ASN A 159 -27.33 -7.11 20.28
N VAL A 160 -27.95 -7.88 19.38
CA VAL A 160 -29.08 -7.45 18.55
C VAL A 160 -30.37 -7.59 19.37
#